data_b49093068d46d2c592b2b3b8aea0dce9
#
_entry.id   b49093068d46d2c592b2b3b8aea0dce9
#
_cell.length_a   1.000
_cell.length_b   1.000
_cell.length_c   1.000
_cell.angle_alpha   90.00
_cell.angle_beta   90.00
_cell.angle_gamma   90.00
#
_symmetry.space_group_name_H-M   'P 1'
#
loop_
_entity.id
_entity.type
_entity.pdbx_description
1 polymer ?
#
loop_
_entity_poly.entity_id
_entity_poly.type
_entity_poly.pdbx_seq_one_letter_code
_entity_poly.pdbx_strand_id
1 'polypeptide(L)'
;MNPTLPATTETPATRASARPTIMKAVGKAAPGPGAEVREVAVPTCGPGELLLRVKRAGVCGTDLHIVEWDRWSQGRLKPPVTLGHEFVGEVVEAGAGVTNYQPGERVSCESHIICNACLACRTGNGHVCENTRILGVDVNGGFA
;
A
#
# COMPACT_ATOMS: atom_id res chain seq x y z
N MET A 1 18.38 53.46 -17.42
CA MET A 1 19.09 52.17 -17.52
C MET A 1 19.13 51.56 -16.15
N ASN A 2 18.31 50.50 -15.95
CA ASN A 2 18.17 49.84 -14.65
C ASN A 2 18.91 48.50 -14.74
N PRO A 3 19.83 48.14 -13.85
CA PRO A 3 20.52 46.86 -13.92
C PRO A 3 19.61 45.75 -13.39
N THR A 4 19.36 44.77 -14.23
CA THR A 4 18.65 43.53 -13.91
C THR A 4 19.57 42.62 -13.10
N LEU A 5 19.22 42.33 -11.87
CA LEU A 5 19.87 41.30 -11.05
C LEU A 5 19.51 39.88 -11.54
N PRO A 6 20.47 38.97 -11.63
CA PRO A 6 20.16 37.59 -11.98
C PRO A 6 19.56 36.90 -10.74
N ALA A 7 18.41 36.26 -10.93
CA ALA A 7 17.80 35.37 -9.94
C ALA A 7 18.56 34.03 -9.92
N THR A 8 19.37 33.84 -8.88
CA THR A 8 19.92 32.50 -8.56
C THR A 8 18.86 31.68 -7.84
N THR A 9 18.14 30.84 -8.56
CA THR A 9 17.32 29.78 -7.97
C THR A 9 18.22 28.60 -7.68
N GLU A 10 18.83 28.55 -6.51
CA GLU A 10 19.37 27.30 -5.98
C GLU A 10 18.22 26.45 -5.49
N THR A 11 17.88 25.43 -6.27
CA THR A 11 17.02 24.33 -5.82
C THR A 11 17.81 23.51 -4.80
N PRO A 12 17.35 23.38 -3.54
CA PRO A 12 18.05 22.53 -2.58
C PRO A 12 18.00 21.10 -3.08
N ALA A 13 19.16 20.54 -3.41
CA ALA A 13 19.32 19.13 -3.69
C ALA A 13 18.92 18.34 -2.44
N THR A 14 17.73 17.79 -2.43
CA THR A 14 17.25 16.89 -1.39
C THR A 14 18.18 15.68 -1.38
N ARG A 15 19.02 15.59 -0.36
CA ARG A 15 19.87 14.43 -0.09
C ARG A 15 18.97 13.21 -0.01
N ALA A 16 18.98 12.38 -1.03
CA ALA A 16 18.31 11.09 -1.03
C ALA A 16 18.93 10.23 0.09
N SER A 17 18.29 10.19 1.25
CA SER A 17 18.69 9.26 2.28
C SER A 17 18.40 7.84 1.73
N ALA A 18 19.37 6.93 1.88
CA ALA A 18 19.17 5.54 1.46
C ALA A 18 17.87 5.01 2.09
N ARG A 19 16.98 4.43 1.27
CA ARG A 19 15.72 3.85 1.73
C ARG A 19 16.03 2.72 2.72
N PRO A 20 15.33 2.65 3.87
CA PRO A 20 15.49 1.52 4.77
C PRO A 20 15.11 0.22 4.06
N THR A 21 15.77 -0.86 4.38
CA THR A 21 15.48 -2.19 3.83
C THR A 21 14.50 -2.97 4.71
N ILE A 22 14.32 -2.53 5.97
CA ILE A 22 13.42 -3.13 6.96
C ILE A 22 12.53 -2.02 7.53
N MET A 23 11.28 -2.37 7.82
CA MET A 23 10.30 -1.50 8.45
C MET A 23 9.49 -2.26 9.49
N LYS A 24 8.83 -1.53 10.41
CA LYS A 24 7.85 -2.10 11.33
C LYS A 24 6.50 -2.20 10.66
N ALA A 25 5.81 -3.30 10.90
CA ALA A 25 4.45 -3.53 10.40
C ALA A 25 3.60 -4.19 11.49
N VAL A 26 2.30 -3.93 11.48
CA VAL A 26 1.33 -4.68 12.29
C VAL A 26 0.73 -5.77 11.42
N GLY A 27 0.79 -7.01 11.90
CA GLY A 27 0.32 -8.14 11.11
C GLY A 27 0.00 -9.38 11.95
N LYS A 28 -0.43 -10.41 11.25
CA LYS A 28 -0.58 -11.77 11.78
C LYS A 28 0.56 -12.63 11.29
N ALA A 29 1.34 -13.20 12.23
CA ALA A 29 2.39 -14.15 11.90
C ALA A 29 1.86 -15.57 11.69
N ALA A 30 0.83 -15.95 12.46
CA ALA A 30 0.26 -17.28 12.50
C ALA A 30 -1.26 -17.25 12.72
N PRO A 31 -1.99 -18.34 12.45
CA PRO A 31 -3.37 -18.51 12.85
C PRO A 31 -3.58 -18.33 14.36
N GLY A 32 -4.68 -17.71 14.77
CA GLY A 32 -5.04 -17.49 16.17
C GLY A 32 -5.39 -16.04 16.50
N PRO A 33 -5.95 -15.74 17.68
CA PRO A 33 -6.26 -14.37 18.12
C PRO A 33 -5.03 -13.47 18.24
N GLY A 34 -5.26 -12.15 18.10
CA GLY A 34 -4.21 -11.12 18.24
C GLY A 34 -3.60 -10.69 16.93
N ALA A 35 -2.84 -9.62 17.00
CA ALA A 35 -1.92 -9.11 15.96
C ALA A 35 -0.66 -8.63 16.68
N GLU A 36 0.44 -8.53 15.97
CA GLU A 36 1.74 -8.17 16.55
C GLU A 36 2.48 -7.17 15.67
N VAL A 37 3.36 -6.40 16.31
CA VAL A 37 4.34 -5.56 15.60
C VAL A 37 5.51 -6.43 15.19
N ARG A 38 5.85 -6.40 13.91
CA ARG A 38 6.92 -7.20 13.30
C ARG A 38 7.88 -6.33 12.52
N GLU A 39 9.10 -6.78 12.40
CA GLU A 39 10.03 -6.28 11.39
C GLU A 39 9.83 -7.06 10.08
N VAL A 40 9.63 -6.33 9.00
CA VAL A 40 9.43 -6.90 7.66
C VAL A 40 10.31 -6.17 6.66
N ALA A 41 10.64 -6.82 5.56
CA ALA A 41 11.35 -6.16 4.47
C ALA A 41 10.46 -5.07 3.85
N VAL A 42 11.07 -3.93 3.51
CA VAL A 42 10.40 -2.93 2.67
C VAL A 42 10.16 -3.55 1.29
N PRO A 43 8.92 -3.51 0.74
CA PRO A 43 8.65 -4.14 -0.54
C PRO A 43 9.39 -3.44 -1.69
N THR A 44 9.68 -4.20 -2.73
CA THR A 44 10.17 -3.67 -4.00
C THR A 44 8.98 -3.26 -4.87
N CYS A 45 9.16 -2.20 -5.65
CA CYS A 45 8.16 -1.73 -6.61
C CYS A 45 8.26 -2.54 -7.90
N GLY A 46 7.22 -3.32 -8.21
CA GLY A 46 7.12 -4.08 -9.44
C GLY A 46 6.56 -3.28 -10.62
N PRO A 47 6.59 -3.83 -11.84
CA PRO A 47 5.93 -3.21 -13.00
C PRO A 47 4.42 -3.01 -12.74
N GLY A 48 3.91 -1.82 -13.07
CA GLY A 48 2.51 -1.45 -12.85
C GLY A 48 2.14 -1.16 -11.40
N GLU A 49 3.10 -1.13 -10.48
CA GLU A 49 2.87 -0.89 -9.05
C GLU A 49 3.36 0.49 -8.61
N LEU A 50 2.85 0.93 -7.46
CA LEU A 50 3.34 2.10 -6.72
C LEU A 50 3.88 1.64 -5.37
N LEU A 51 5.08 2.08 -5.01
CA LEU A 51 5.56 1.99 -3.64
C LEU A 51 5.14 3.25 -2.90
N LEU A 52 4.39 3.07 -1.82
CA LEU A 52 3.86 4.17 -1.02
C LEU A 52 4.55 4.22 0.35
N ARG A 53 4.83 5.44 0.82
CA ARG A 53 5.09 5.71 2.23
C ARG A 53 3.77 6.02 2.91
N VAL A 54 3.25 5.09 3.69
CA VAL A 54 1.97 5.27 4.40
C VAL A 54 2.09 6.45 5.38
N LYS A 55 1.13 7.34 5.34
CA LYS A 55 1.05 8.53 6.20
C LYS A 55 -0.02 8.40 7.27
N ARG A 56 -1.14 7.77 6.94
CA ARG A 56 -2.27 7.51 7.84
C ARG A 56 -2.95 6.23 7.39
N ALA A 57 -3.45 5.48 8.34
CA ALA A 57 -4.27 4.30 8.10
C ALA A 57 -5.47 4.30 9.05
N GLY A 58 -6.60 3.82 8.58
CA GLY A 58 -7.81 3.57 9.34
C GLY A 58 -7.84 2.14 9.86
N VAL A 59 -8.52 1.94 10.98
CA VAL A 59 -8.88 0.60 11.51
C VAL A 59 -10.37 0.42 11.29
N CYS A 60 -10.78 -0.65 10.65
CA CYS A 60 -12.18 -0.96 10.41
C CYS A 60 -12.62 -2.26 11.11
N GLY A 61 -13.91 -2.59 11.00
CA GLY A 61 -14.46 -3.82 11.58
C GLY A 61 -13.79 -5.10 11.09
N THR A 62 -13.31 -5.11 9.85
CA THR A 62 -12.58 -6.26 9.28
C THR A 62 -11.28 -6.54 10.04
N ASP A 63 -10.55 -5.49 10.45
CA ASP A 63 -9.33 -5.66 11.25
C ASP A 63 -9.65 -6.29 12.60
N LEU A 64 -10.79 -5.94 13.23
CA LEU A 64 -11.23 -6.55 14.49
C LEU A 64 -11.56 -8.03 14.29
N HIS A 65 -12.30 -8.41 13.26
CA HIS A 65 -12.55 -9.81 12.90
C HIS A 65 -11.24 -10.61 12.76
N ILE A 66 -10.24 -10.00 12.12
CA ILE A 66 -8.92 -10.61 11.94
C ILE A 66 -8.20 -10.77 13.29
N VAL A 67 -8.23 -9.74 14.14
CA VAL A 67 -7.60 -9.79 15.47
C VAL A 67 -8.28 -10.83 16.36
N GLU A 68 -9.60 -10.92 16.35
CA GLU A 68 -10.37 -11.92 17.08
C GLU A 68 -10.19 -13.34 16.53
N TRP A 69 -9.74 -13.48 15.29
CA TRP A 69 -9.59 -14.74 14.59
C TRP A 69 -10.90 -15.51 14.50
N ASP A 70 -11.96 -14.82 14.13
CA ASP A 70 -13.29 -15.38 14.01
C ASP A 70 -13.42 -16.39 12.84
N ARG A 71 -14.60 -16.95 12.67
CA ARG A 71 -14.87 -17.97 11.64
C ARG A 71 -14.58 -17.46 10.22
N TRP A 72 -14.86 -16.17 9.93
CA TRP A 72 -14.58 -15.59 8.63
C TRP A 72 -13.08 -15.49 8.39
N SER A 73 -12.34 -14.98 9.37
CA SER A 73 -10.88 -14.84 9.30
C SER A 73 -10.18 -16.19 9.11
N GLN A 74 -10.63 -17.21 9.84
CA GLN A 74 -10.13 -18.60 9.70
C GLN A 74 -10.30 -19.16 8.30
N GLY A 75 -11.38 -18.82 7.62
CA GLY A 75 -11.67 -19.27 6.25
C GLY A 75 -10.98 -18.45 5.17
N ARG A 76 -10.55 -17.24 5.49
CA ARG A 76 -10.06 -16.28 4.49
C ARG A 76 -8.56 -16.03 4.53
N LEU A 77 -8.00 -15.78 5.73
CA LEU A 77 -6.62 -15.36 5.86
C LEU A 77 -5.64 -16.53 5.79
N LYS A 78 -4.49 -16.22 5.20
CA LYS A 78 -3.34 -17.14 5.11
C LYS A 78 -2.09 -16.42 5.68
N PRO A 79 -1.91 -16.42 7.01
CA PRO A 79 -0.71 -15.82 7.60
C PRO A 79 0.59 -16.46 7.06
N PRO A 80 1.72 -15.72 7.03
CA PRO A 80 1.87 -14.36 7.56
C PRO A 80 1.33 -13.28 6.62
N VAL A 81 0.69 -12.22 7.19
CA VAL A 81 0.18 -11.08 6.43
C VAL A 81 0.30 -9.78 7.24
N THR A 82 0.73 -8.69 6.61
CA THR A 82 0.62 -7.34 7.15
C THR A 82 -0.82 -6.86 6.97
N LEU A 83 -1.44 -6.34 8.03
CA LEU A 83 -2.83 -5.88 8.02
C LEU A 83 -2.97 -4.47 7.43
N GLY A 84 -4.21 -3.97 7.43
CA GLY A 84 -4.57 -2.62 7.00
C GLY A 84 -4.92 -2.53 5.52
N HIS A 85 -6.14 -2.08 5.25
CA HIS A 85 -6.69 -1.95 3.89
C HIS A 85 -7.29 -0.57 3.62
N GLU A 86 -7.24 0.33 4.61
CA GLU A 86 -7.71 1.71 4.52
C GLU A 86 -6.55 2.64 4.83
N PHE A 87 -5.88 3.19 3.82
CA PHE A 87 -4.72 4.05 4.05
C PHE A 87 -4.52 5.09 2.96
N VAL A 88 -3.80 6.13 3.33
CA VAL A 88 -3.27 7.14 2.41
C VAL A 88 -1.76 7.18 2.52
N GLY A 89 -1.11 7.39 1.40
CA GLY A 89 0.35 7.45 1.34
C GLY A 89 0.87 8.49 0.36
N GLU A 90 2.16 8.64 0.38
CA GLU A 90 2.94 9.43 -0.57
C GLU A 90 3.69 8.47 -1.47
N VAL A 91 3.61 8.68 -2.78
CA VAL A 91 4.34 7.88 -3.76
C VAL A 91 5.84 8.05 -3.53
N VAL A 92 6.55 6.95 -3.33
CA VAL A 92 8.01 6.90 -3.20
C VAL A 92 8.64 6.48 -4.52
N GLU A 93 8.00 5.53 -5.20
CA GLU A 93 8.48 4.96 -6.46
C GLU A 93 7.28 4.54 -7.31
N ALA A 94 7.37 4.79 -8.61
CA ALA A 94 6.42 4.30 -9.61
C ALA A 94 7.13 3.25 -10.47
N GLY A 95 6.57 2.07 -10.54
CA GLY A 95 7.11 0.95 -11.30
C GLY A 95 6.97 1.14 -12.81
N ALA A 96 7.67 0.32 -13.56
CA ALA A 96 7.65 0.37 -15.01
C ALA A 96 6.20 0.31 -15.56
N GLY A 97 5.87 1.20 -16.51
CA GLY A 97 4.53 1.30 -17.10
C GLY A 97 3.55 2.18 -16.34
N VAL A 98 3.87 2.65 -15.14
CA VAL A 98 3.06 3.64 -14.42
C VAL A 98 3.46 5.04 -14.89
N THR A 99 2.56 5.73 -15.57
CA THR A 99 2.82 7.07 -16.15
C THR A 99 1.99 8.18 -15.49
N ASN A 100 0.96 7.81 -14.73
CA ASN A 100 -0.03 8.75 -14.20
C ASN A 100 0.30 9.26 -12.78
N TYR A 101 1.39 8.76 -12.17
CA TYR A 101 1.78 9.12 -10.82
C TYR A 101 3.27 9.44 -10.75
N GLN A 102 3.63 10.41 -9.88
CA GLN A 102 5.01 10.83 -9.67
C GLN A 102 5.38 10.72 -8.18
N PRO A 103 6.65 10.45 -7.85
CA PRO A 103 7.14 10.53 -6.48
C PRO A 103 6.78 11.86 -5.81
N GLY A 104 6.30 11.81 -4.57
CA GLY A 104 5.83 12.95 -3.78
C GLY A 104 4.33 13.18 -3.84
N GLU A 105 3.60 12.59 -4.78
CA GLU A 105 2.15 12.70 -4.84
C GLU A 105 1.47 11.94 -3.69
N ARG A 106 0.33 12.47 -3.23
CA ARG A 106 -0.51 11.81 -2.22
C ARG A 106 -1.61 11.04 -2.89
N VAL A 107 -1.76 9.79 -2.49
CA VAL A 107 -2.77 8.88 -3.03
C VAL A 107 -3.51 8.17 -1.90
N SER A 108 -4.80 7.92 -2.11
CA SER A 108 -5.58 6.97 -1.35
C SER A 108 -5.68 5.67 -2.14
N CYS A 109 -5.65 4.55 -1.46
CA CYS A 109 -5.65 3.25 -2.10
C CYS A 109 -7.07 2.66 -2.10
N GLU A 110 -7.52 2.18 -3.27
CA GLU A 110 -8.61 1.21 -3.33
C GLU A 110 -8.06 -0.15 -2.90
N SER A 111 -8.65 -0.72 -1.85
CA SER A 111 -8.12 -1.93 -1.23
C SER A 111 -8.33 -3.20 -2.06
N HIS A 112 -9.24 -3.16 -3.04
CA HIS A 112 -9.60 -4.32 -3.86
C HIS A 112 -8.76 -4.39 -5.13
N ILE A 113 -7.91 -5.39 -5.22
CA ILE A 113 -7.11 -5.67 -6.40
C ILE A 113 -7.93 -6.60 -7.31
N ILE A 114 -8.38 -6.09 -8.44
CA ILE A 114 -9.18 -6.82 -9.42
C ILE A 114 -8.30 -7.51 -10.47
N CYS A 115 -8.78 -8.59 -11.09
CA CYS A 115 -7.98 -9.36 -12.03
C CYS A 115 -7.93 -8.79 -13.46
N ASN A 116 -8.79 -7.82 -13.79
CA ASN A 116 -8.95 -7.22 -15.12
C ASN A 116 -9.26 -8.21 -16.27
N ALA A 117 -9.51 -9.50 -15.98
CA ALA A 117 -9.64 -10.55 -16.99
C ALA A 117 -10.99 -11.28 -16.96
N CYS A 118 -11.64 -11.42 -15.80
CA CYS A 118 -12.94 -12.10 -15.69
C CYS A 118 -14.06 -11.30 -16.37
N LEU A 119 -15.21 -11.89 -16.55
CA LEU A 119 -16.35 -11.27 -17.22
C LEU A 119 -16.74 -9.95 -16.54
N ALA A 120 -16.86 -9.97 -15.21
CA ALA A 120 -17.18 -8.76 -14.43
C ALA A 120 -16.22 -7.61 -14.71
N CYS A 121 -14.91 -7.86 -14.68
CA CYS A 121 -13.90 -6.85 -14.99
C CYS A 121 -14.01 -6.32 -16.42
N ARG A 122 -14.18 -7.20 -17.39
CA ARG A 122 -14.25 -6.84 -18.82
C ARG A 122 -15.52 -6.07 -19.20
N THR A 123 -16.57 -6.16 -18.38
CA THR A 123 -17.83 -5.44 -18.55
C THR A 123 -17.97 -4.21 -17.64
N GLY A 124 -16.88 -3.75 -17.00
CA GLY A 124 -16.87 -2.57 -16.15
C GLY A 124 -17.39 -2.79 -14.72
N ASN A 125 -17.63 -4.05 -14.34
CA ASN A 125 -18.13 -4.43 -13.02
C ASN A 125 -17.02 -5.01 -12.12
N GLY A 126 -15.84 -4.37 -12.12
CA GLY A 126 -14.68 -4.83 -11.36
C GLY A 126 -14.93 -4.99 -9.86
N HIS A 127 -15.89 -4.25 -9.28
CA HIS A 127 -16.28 -4.37 -7.87
C HIS A 127 -16.85 -5.74 -7.48
N VAL A 128 -17.30 -6.55 -8.44
CA VAL A 128 -17.71 -7.95 -8.25
C VAL A 128 -16.76 -8.91 -8.97
N CYS A 129 -15.49 -8.59 -9.04
CA CYS A 129 -14.47 -9.45 -9.62
C CYS A 129 -14.40 -10.79 -8.89
N GLU A 130 -14.47 -11.89 -9.65
CA GLU A 130 -14.41 -13.26 -9.10
C GLU A 130 -13.06 -13.59 -8.45
N ASN A 131 -12.00 -12.90 -8.86
CA ASN A 131 -10.63 -13.11 -8.40
C ASN A 131 -10.11 -11.91 -7.57
N THR A 132 -11.00 -11.20 -6.88
CA THR A 132 -10.61 -10.07 -6.03
C THR A 132 -9.66 -10.53 -4.93
N ARG A 133 -8.55 -9.80 -4.78
CA ARG A 133 -7.67 -9.88 -3.62
C ARG A 133 -7.73 -8.55 -2.86
N ILE A 134 -7.71 -8.63 -1.54
CA ILE A 134 -7.84 -7.46 -0.67
C ILE A 134 -6.51 -7.22 0.05
N LEU A 135 -6.02 -5.98 -0.01
CA LEU A 135 -4.86 -5.53 0.78
C LEU A 135 -5.14 -5.76 2.27
N GLY A 136 -4.15 -6.22 3.02
CA GLY A 136 -4.30 -6.48 4.45
C GLY A 136 -5.10 -7.74 4.80
N VAL A 137 -5.59 -8.49 3.80
CA VAL A 137 -6.37 -9.72 3.96
C VAL A 137 -5.76 -10.87 3.14
N ASP A 138 -5.73 -10.72 1.81
CA ASP A 138 -5.20 -11.75 0.89
C ASP A 138 -3.74 -11.50 0.52
N VAL A 139 -3.31 -10.25 0.64
CA VAL A 139 -1.93 -9.78 0.41
C VAL A 139 -1.57 -8.75 1.48
N ASN A 140 -0.29 -8.41 1.61
CA ASN A 140 0.16 -7.43 2.59
C ASN A 140 -0.52 -6.07 2.39
N GLY A 141 -0.90 -5.46 3.50
CA GLY A 141 -1.61 -4.18 3.57
C GLY A 141 -0.74 -3.02 4.06
N GLY A 142 -1.40 -1.97 4.52
CA GLY A 142 -0.80 -0.66 4.79
C GLY A 142 -0.51 -0.33 6.26
N PHE A 143 -0.60 -1.28 7.19
CA PHE A 143 -0.14 -1.07 8.59
C PHE A 143 1.38 -1.27 8.70
N ALA A 144 2.12 -0.48 7.90
CA ALA A 144 3.57 -0.56 7.77
C ALA A 144 4.20 0.83 7.50
#